data_d9b14bd37969f7d94ec4fded7f12fb9b
#
_entry.id   d9b14bd37969f7d94ec4fded7f12fb9b
#
_cell.length_a   1.000
_cell.length_b   1.000
_cell.length_c   1.000
_cell.angle_alpha   90.00
_cell.angle_beta   90.00
_cell.angle_gamma   90.00
#
_symmetry.space_group_name_H-M   'P 1'
#
loop_
_entity.id
_entity.type
_entity.pdbx_description
1 polymer ?
#
loop_
_entity_poly.entity_id
_entity_poly.type
_entity_poly.pdbx_seq_one_letter_code
_entity_poly.pdbx_strand_id
1 'polypeptide(L)'
;MLWFFVVRMAAPGSSSYSVQSCHRLLLVAFVALCSASSSSHGDRSPLSVVSRIAFGSCSNQSAPQPIWDAIVDFDPQVFVWLGDNIYGDNKRPFRVLGKERTIGPWKNVPRFFPSTEQEMRRRYQLAKSNPGYSKLRQTAQVIGTWDDHDYGLNDAGKEFSGKNTSQRLLLDFLDEADDSPRRQQAGVYTSYLYGPKGKQVKVILLDTRYHRDPLSSDGTILGDSQWEWLEKELNGPESEITIIASSIQVISNLSATTGPLFHTESWGRFPKERERLYKLIHDSKRSGIFFISGDVHFGEITRYDCGGQYPLYDITSSGLTQAIEKVVPPFFAFAVRAIAWLTPTTMRVSSVKCRYKSCTYAQSNFGTIQIDWDVVPQKIKVEVRGINGDPAIAVDILLSDLQPRNTNTLEGTWQHRRHCSLEIDLPWFWRHSFAFTFLALVSVLIIAFVLFAYTIVSVSKKFLRKFKID
;
A
#
# COMPACT_ATOMS: atom_id res chain seq x y z
N MET A 1 9.41 -43.75 20.58
CA MET A 1 8.84 -45.11 20.62
C MET A 1 9.25 -46.00 19.44
N LEU A 2 10.07 -45.51 18.49
CA LEU A 2 10.56 -46.31 17.34
C LEU A 2 11.99 -46.85 17.52
N TRP A 3 12.67 -46.51 18.61
CA TRP A 3 14.06 -46.93 18.85
C TRP A 3 14.17 -48.26 19.65
N PHE A 4 13.08 -48.71 20.24
CA PHE A 4 13.08 -49.99 21.04
C PHE A 4 12.72 -51.25 20.23
N PHE A 5 12.37 -51.13 18.95
CA PHE A 5 11.97 -52.32 18.13
C PHE A 5 13.10 -52.91 17.26
N VAL A 6 14.26 -52.23 17.16
CA VAL A 6 15.35 -52.66 16.27
C VAL A 6 16.40 -53.54 17.01
N VAL A 7 16.32 -53.69 18.30
CA VAL A 7 17.38 -54.36 19.11
C VAL A 7 17.01 -55.79 19.49
N ARG A 8 15.87 -56.37 19.04
CA ARG A 8 15.45 -57.70 19.52
C ARG A 8 15.37 -58.81 18.43
N MET A 9 16.02 -58.66 17.28
CA MET A 9 16.16 -59.71 16.29
C MET A 9 17.61 -59.83 15.79
N ALA A 10 18.50 -60.29 16.65
CA ALA A 10 19.78 -60.86 16.24
C ALA A 10 20.18 -61.91 17.25
N ALA A 11 19.81 -63.14 17.01
CA ALA A 11 20.44 -64.35 17.54
C ALA A 11 21.15 -65.08 16.38
N PRO A 12 22.25 -65.77 16.64
CA PRO A 12 23.36 -65.91 15.71
C PRO A 12 23.23 -67.06 14.73
N GLY A 13 23.53 -66.76 13.46
CA GLY A 13 23.67 -67.77 12.40
C GLY A 13 24.39 -67.15 11.21
N SER A 14 25.66 -67.42 11.13
CA SER A 14 26.63 -67.25 10.05
C SER A 14 26.13 -66.83 8.66
N SER A 15 26.48 -65.61 8.21
CA SER A 15 27.15 -65.36 6.93
C SER A 15 27.49 -63.87 6.79
N SER A 16 28.76 -63.65 6.44
CA SER A 16 29.39 -62.33 6.28
C SER A 16 28.80 -61.57 5.08
N TYR A 17 27.87 -60.65 5.36
CA TYR A 17 27.57 -59.55 4.45
C TYR A 17 28.01 -58.28 5.15
N SER A 18 28.87 -57.53 4.42
CA SER A 18 29.61 -56.42 4.95
C SER A 18 28.69 -55.29 5.44
N VAL A 19 28.95 -54.81 6.66
CA VAL A 19 28.33 -53.66 7.32
C VAL A 19 28.40 -52.37 6.48
N GLN A 20 29.25 -52.35 5.45
CA GLN A 20 29.38 -51.23 4.50
C GLN A 20 28.20 -51.07 3.55
N SER A 21 27.44 -52.11 3.18
CA SER A 21 26.31 -52.01 2.30
C SER A 21 25.07 -51.43 2.99
N CYS A 22 24.90 -51.69 4.28
CA CYS A 22 23.78 -51.15 5.04
C CYS A 22 23.95 -49.64 5.35
N HIS A 23 25.20 -49.15 5.55
CA HIS A 23 25.47 -47.73 5.71
C HIS A 23 25.28 -46.92 4.43
N ARG A 24 25.57 -47.49 3.27
CA ARG A 24 25.33 -46.81 1.99
C ARG A 24 23.84 -46.72 1.63
N LEU A 25 23.04 -47.70 1.97
CA LEU A 25 21.57 -47.66 1.75
C LEU A 25 20.88 -46.69 2.72
N LEU A 26 21.31 -46.59 3.96
CA LEU A 26 20.82 -45.63 4.94
C LEU A 26 21.25 -44.18 4.60
N LEU A 27 22.46 -43.96 4.10
CA LEU A 27 22.92 -42.65 3.64
C LEU A 27 22.17 -42.20 2.35
N VAL A 28 21.91 -43.10 1.42
CA VAL A 28 21.14 -42.77 0.21
C VAL A 28 19.67 -42.49 0.55
N ALA A 29 19.07 -43.25 1.49
CA ALA A 29 17.72 -42.96 1.97
C ALA A 29 17.63 -41.65 2.75
N PHE A 30 18.66 -41.27 3.53
CA PHE A 30 18.71 -40.00 4.25
C PHE A 30 18.98 -38.82 3.31
N VAL A 31 19.83 -38.97 2.31
CA VAL A 31 20.04 -37.96 1.27
C VAL A 31 18.80 -37.80 0.40
N ALA A 32 18.07 -38.89 0.06
CA ALA A 32 16.82 -38.82 -0.67
C ALA A 32 15.68 -38.18 0.16
N LEU A 33 15.65 -38.38 1.49
CA LEU A 33 14.69 -37.73 2.40
C LEU A 33 15.06 -36.27 2.68
N CYS A 34 16.33 -35.91 2.70
CA CYS A 34 16.75 -34.51 2.82
C CYS A 34 16.60 -33.74 1.49
N SER A 35 16.64 -34.42 0.34
CA SER A 35 16.36 -33.79 -0.97
C SER A 35 14.87 -33.60 -1.23
N ALA A 36 13.98 -34.25 -0.45
CA ALA A 36 12.53 -34.10 -0.57
C ALA A 36 11.93 -33.00 0.31
N SER A 37 12.74 -32.31 1.12
CA SER A 37 12.33 -31.13 1.90
C SER A 37 12.84 -29.82 1.31
N SER A 38 13.08 -29.74 0.00
CA SER A 38 13.03 -28.46 -0.68
C SER A 38 11.57 -28.00 -0.63
N SER A 39 11.27 -27.08 0.27
CA SER A 39 10.04 -26.31 0.28
C SER A 39 9.79 -25.83 -1.14
N SER A 40 8.81 -26.42 -1.81
CA SER A 40 8.26 -25.87 -3.04
C SER A 40 7.61 -24.51 -2.68
N HIS A 41 8.40 -23.45 -2.61
CA HIS A 41 7.91 -22.13 -2.92
C HIS A 41 7.28 -22.28 -4.30
N GLY A 42 6.02 -21.87 -4.42
CA GLY A 42 5.29 -21.98 -5.66
C GLY A 42 5.96 -21.23 -6.79
N ASP A 43 7.00 -21.84 -7.34
CA ASP A 43 7.68 -21.39 -8.56
C ASP A 43 6.72 -21.63 -9.73
N ARG A 44 5.69 -20.77 -9.79
CA ARG A 44 4.82 -20.72 -10.96
C ARG A 44 5.69 -20.23 -12.11
N SER A 45 5.85 -21.05 -13.12
CA SER A 45 6.52 -20.68 -14.36
C SER A 45 6.14 -19.25 -14.75
N PRO A 46 7.11 -18.38 -15.08
CA PRO A 46 6.85 -17.02 -15.60
C PRO A 46 5.87 -17.00 -16.77
N LEU A 47 5.68 -18.12 -17.43
CA LEU A 47 4.75 -18.30 -18.55
C LEU A 47 3.29 -18.58 -18.14
N SER A 48 2.98 -18.73 -16.85
CA SER A 48 1.59 -18.92 -16.42
C SER A 48 0.77 -17.63 -16.59
N VAL A 49 -0.44 -17.73 -17.17
CA VAL A 49 -1.35 -16.60 -17.32
C VAL A 49 -1.77 -16.11 -15.94
N VAL A 50 -1.57 -14.83 -15.68
CA VAL A 50 -2.04 -14.18 -14.46
C VAL A 50 -3.38 -13.49 -14.73
N SER A 51 -4.39 -13.87 -13.94
CA SER A 51 -5.74 -13.32 -14.01
C SER A 51 -6.20 -12.71 -12.69
N ARG A 52 -5.58 -13.06 -11.56
CA ARG A 52 -5.94 -12.54 -10.24
C ARG A 52 -4.70 -12.04 -9.51
N ILE A 53 -4.73 -10.75 -9.17
CA ILE A 53 -3.70 -10.06 -8.38
C ILE A 53 -4.40 -9.44 -7.18
N ALA A 54 -3.84 -9.60 -5.99
CA ALA A 54 -4.23 -8.85 -4.81
C ALA A 54 -3.08 -7.92 -4.36
N PHE A 55 -3.41 -6.83 -3.70
CA PHE A 55 -2.42 -5.89 -3.20
C PHE A 55 -2.91 -5.14 -1.97
N GLY A 56 -1.99 -4.58 -1.22
CA GLY A 56 -2.31 -3.77 -0.05
C GLY A 56 -1.07 -3.21 0.64
N SER A 57 -1.33 -2.34 1.62
CA SER A 57 -0.31 -1.69 2.45
C SER A 57 -0.82 -1.46 3.88
N CYS A 58 0.04 -0.91 4.73
CA CYS A 58 -0.28 -0.47 6.08
C CYS A 58 -0.76 -1.61 6.98
N SER A 59 0.13 -2.61 7.12
CA SER A 59 -0.07 -3.80 7.93
C SER A 59 0.75 -3.77 9.22
N ASN A 60 0.13 -3.42 10.34
CA ASN A 60 0.79 -3.51 11.63
C ASN A 60 0.90 -4.98 12.06
N GLN A 61 2.11 -5.48 12.11
CA GLN A 61 2.45 -6.86 12.44
C GLN A 61 1.96 -7.32 13.82
N SER A 62 1.72 -6.38 14.74
CA SER A 62 1.26 -6.67 16.10
C SER A 62 -0.26 -6.60 16.27
N ALA A 63 -0.99 -6.16 15.24
CA ALA A 63 -2.45 -6.10 15.26
C ALA A 63 -3.07 -7.43 14.79
N PRO A 64 -4.33 -7.74 15.20
CA PRO A 64 -5.10 -8.81 14.59
C PRO A 64 -5.28 -8.58 13.08
N GLN A 65 -5.05 -9.60 12.27
CA GLN A 65 -5.02 -9.52 10.81
C GLN A 65 -5.99 -10.50 10.13
N PRO A 66 -7.29 -10.51 10.46
CA PRO A 66 -8.25 -11.45 9.86
C PRO A 66 -8.47 -11.22 8.36
N ILE A 67 -8.02 -10.09 7.83
CA ILE A 67 -8.13 -9.75 6.40
C ILE A 67 -7.40 -10.75 5.49
N TRP A 68 -6.38 -11.46 6.01
CA TRP A 68 -5.66 -12.47 5.23
C TRP A 68 -6.54 -13.62 4.78
N ASP A 69 -7.57 -13.98 5.56
CA ASP A 69 -8.51 -15.04 5.18
C ASP A 69 -9.25 -14.65 3.91
N ALA A 70 -9.75 -13.42 3.83
CA ALA A 70 -10.43 -12.92 2.63
C ALA A 70 -9.49 -12.77 1.42
N ILE A 71 -8.21 -12.44 1.64
CA ILE A 71 -7.21 -12.39 0.57
C ILE A 71 -6.90 -13.79 0.06
N VAL A 72 -6.76 -14.77 0.96
CA VAL A 72 -6.53 -16.19 0.59
C VAL A 72 -7.75 -16.76 -0.15
N ASP A 73 -8.97 -16.44 0.30
CA ASP A 73 -10.21 -16.89 -0.35
C ASP A 73 -10.40 -16.27 -1.74
N PHE A 74 -9.84 -15.10 -2.00
CA PHE A 74 -9.78 -14.52 -3.35
C PHE A 74 -8.87 -15.34 -4.28
N ASP A 75 -7.97 -16.16 -3.74
CA ASP A 75 -7.01 -17.02 -4.43
C ASP A 75 -6.16 -16.23 -5.46
N PRO A 76 -5.39 -15.20 -5.05
CA PRO A 76 -4.56 -14.46 -5.97
C PRO A 76 -3.38 -15.30 -6.44
N GLN A 77 -2.96 -15.09 -7.70
CA GLN A 77 -1.73 -15.68 -8.23
C GLN A 77 -0.50 -14.87 -7.82
N VAL A 78 -0.69 -13.55 -7.67
CA VAL A 78 0.33 -12.60 -7.23
C VAL A 78 -0.25 -11.73 -6.13
N PHE A 79 0.50 -11.53 -5.06
CA PHE A 79 0.22 -10.52 -4.04
C PHE A 79 1.30 -9.45 -4.07
N VAL A 80 0.88 -8.17 -4.12
CA VAL A 80 1.79 -7.03 -4.20
C VAL A 80 1.72 -6.21 -2.91
N TRP A 81 2.82 -6.17 -2.17
CA TRP A 81 3.00 -5.23 -1.08
C TRP A 81 3.30 -3.83 -1.62
N LEU A 82 2.56 -2.84 -1.13
CA LEU A 82 2.72 -1.43 -1.50
C LEU A 82 3.38 -0.59 -0.38
N GLY A 83 4.13 -1.23 0.49
CA GLY A 83 4.79 -0.58 1.60
C GLY A 83 4.04 -0.70 2.92
N ASP A 84 4.67 -0.24 4.01
CA ASP A 84 4.22 -0.45 5.37
C ASP A 84 3.89 -1.92 5.66
N ASN A 85 4.77 -2.79 5.16
CA ASN A 85 4.68 -4.24 5.35
C ASN A 85 4.83 -4.59 6.84
N ILE A 86 5.56 -3.73 7.54
CA ILE A 86 5.66 -3.62 8.99
C ILE A 86 5.67 -2.15 9.42
N TYR A 87 5.37 -1.89 10.68
CA TYR A 87 5.66 -0.62 11.36
C TYR A 87 7.00 -0.78 12.07
N GLY A 88 8.08 -0.46 11.34
CA GLY A 88 9.47 -0.70 11.75
C GLY A 88 10.04 0.36 12.68
N ASP A 89 9.52 1.57 12.66
CA ASP A 89 9.90 2.65 13.56
C ASP A 89 9.18 2.60 14.91
N ASN A 90 9.64 3.41 15.85
CA ASN A 90 9.08 3.51 17.19
C ASN A 90 8.29 4.81 17.33
N LYS A 91 7.05 4.70 17.84
CA LYS A 91 6.18 5.85 18.10
C LYS A 91 6.15 6.18 19.58
N ARG A 92 6.48 7.44 19.93
CA ARG A 92 6.35 7.91 21.31
C ARG A 92 4.88 8.13 21.67
N PRO A 93 4.44 7.72 22.88
CA PRO A 93 3.09 7.98 23.34
C PRO A 93 2.83 9.48 23.44
N PHE A 94 1.63 9.90 23.05
CA PHE A 94 1.18 11.27 23.22
C PHE A 94 0.84 11.52 24.70
N ARG A 95 1.51 12.50 25.34
CA ARG A 95 1.25 12.89 26.73
C ARG A 95 0.90 14.38 26.80
N VAL A 96 -0.35 14.70 27.14
CA VAL A 96 -0.83 16.10 27.20
C VAL A 96 -0.27 16.83 28.44
N LEU A 97 -0.22 16.17 29.57
CA LEU A 97 0.25 16.72 30.87
C LEU A 97 1.59 16.14 31.31
N GLY A 98 2.19 15.24 30.54
CA GLY A 98 3.49 14.67 30.82
C GLY A 98 4.65 15.49 30.24
N LYS A 99 5.89 15.16 30.62
CA LYS A 99 7.09 15.88 30.21
C LYS A 99 7.42 15.74 28.70
N GLU A 100 6.86 14.75 28.01
CA GLU A 100 7.09 14.53 26.57
C GLU A 100 5.94 15.11 25.74
N ARG A 101 6.24 16.13 24.97
CA ARG A 101 5.31 16.75 24.01
C ARG A 101 5.79 16.48 22.60
N THR A 102 4.95 15.85 21.78
CA THR A 102 5.32 15.39 20.45
C THR A 102 4.58 16.11 19.31
N ILE A 103 3.73 17.09 19.63
CA ILE A 103 2.90 17.80 18.64
C ILE A 103 2.94 19.31 18.87
N GLY A 104 2.98 20.08 17.78
CA GLY A 104 2.85 21.53 17.76
C GLY A 104 4.14 22.30 18.12
N PRO A 105 4.04 23.62 18.36
CA PRO A 105 5.18 24.49 18.62
C PRO A 105 5.95 24.12 19.91
N TRP A 106 5.38 23.26 20.74
CA TRP A 106 6.01 22.75 21.98
C TRP A 106 6.80 21.46 21.78
N LYS A 107 7.02 21.07 20.52
CA LYS A 107 7.66 19.81 20.15
C LYS A 107 9.19 19.95 20.30
N ASN A 108 9.75 19.30 21.31
CA ASN A 108 11.20 19.21 21.47
C ASN A 108 11.78 17.87 20.96
N VAL A 109 10.92 16.92 20.59
CA VAL A 109 11.33 15.54 20.26
C VAL A 109 10.47 15.01 19.13
N PRO A 110 11.04 14.39 18.11
CA PRO A 110 10.27 13.73 17.04
C PRO A 110 9.30 12.70 17.62
N ARG A 111 8.09 12.61 17.04
CA ARG A 111 7.09 11.63 17.44
C ARG A 111 7.51 10.21 17.09
N PHE A 112 8.23 10.06 15.99
CA PHE A 112 8.79 8.81 15.53
C PHE A 112 10.31 8.84 15.63
N PHE A 113 10.90 7.68 15.86
CA PHE A 113 12.34 7.50 15.88
C PHE A 113 12.67 6.08 15.39
N PRO A 114 13.83 5.89 14.74
CA PRO A 114 14.21 4.59 14.22
C PRO A 114 14.29 3.54 15.31
N SER A 115 13.94 2.31 14.98
CA SER A 115 14.24 1.15 15.81
C SER A 115 15.61 0.57 15.46
N THR A 116 16.06 -0.38 16.27
CA THR A 116 17.29 -1.13 15.99
C THR A 116 17.06 -2.14 14.86
N GLU A 117 18.13 -2.56 14.18
CA GLU A 117 18.07 -3.63 13.18
C GLU A 117 17.43 -4.91 13.76
N GLN A 118 17.80 -5.28 14.98
CA GLN A 118 17.26 -6.47 15.64
C GLN A 118 15.74 -6.38 15.85
N GLU A 119 15.25 -5.20 16.21
CA GLU A 119 13.81 -4.94 16.36
C GLU A 119 13.08 -5.03 15.01
N MET A 120 13.60 -4.39 13.96
CA MET A 120 13.02 -4.45 12.61
C MET A 120 12.98 -5.90 12.12
N ARG A 121 14.08 -6.65 12.26
CA ARG A 121 14.16 -8.08 11.93
C ARG A 121 13.09 -8.89 12.66
N ARG A 122 12.92 -8.68 13.96
CA ARG A 122 11.86 -9.33 14.74
C ARG A 122 10.46 -8.99 14.24
N ARG A 123 10.22 -7.74 13.85
CA ARG A 123 8.91 -7.29 13.34
C ARG A 123 8.60 -7.94 11.99
N TYR A 124 9.57 -8.03 11.09
CA TYR A 124 9.43 -8.78 9.85
C TYR A 124 9.17 -10.27 10.11
N GLN A 125 9.86 -10.88 11.06
CA GLN A 125 9.62 -12.27 11.44
C GLN A 125 8.19 -12.47 11.98
N LEU A 126 7.70 -11.53 12.80
CA LEU A 126 6.33 -11.57 13.32
C LEU A 126 5.30 -11.46 12.18
N ALA A 127 5.48 -10.53 11.24
CA ALA A 127 4.64 -10.40 10.06
C ALA A 127 4.65 -11.71 9.24
N LYS A 128 5.82 -12.27 8.98
CA LYS A 128 6.03 -13.49 8.20
C LYS A 128 5.41 -14.73 8.85
N SER A 129 5.36 -14.77 10.19
CA SER A 129 4.78 -15.87 10.97
C SER A 129 3.26 -15.79 11.15
N ASN A 130 2.60 -14.72 10.67
CA ASN A 130 1.14 -14.65 10.71
C ASN A 130 0.52 -15.82 9.93
N PRO A 131 -0.41 -16.61 10.53
CA PRO A 131 -0.92 -17.82 9.88
C PRO A 131 -1.58 -17.57 8.53
N GLY A 132 -2.41 -16.52 8.40
CA GLY A 132 -3.07 -16.17 7.15
C GLY A 132 -2.09 -15.71 6.09
N TYR A 133 -1.11 -14.87 6.44
CA TYR A 133 -0.07 -14.45 5.52
C TYR A 133 0.85 -15.63 5.12
N SER A 134 1.17 -16.53 6.05
CA SER A 134 1.94 -17.75 5.75
C SER A 134 1.20 -18.64 4.77
N LYS A 135 -0.13 -18.76 4.87
CA LYS A 135 -0.97 -19.50 3.92
C LYS A 135 -0.94 -18.84 2.54
N LEU A 136 -1.07 -17.50 2.47
CA LEU A 136 -0.99 -16.76 1.21
C LEU A 136 0.36 -17.01 0.51
N ARG A 137 1.48 -16.97 1.24
CA ARG A 137 2.83 -17.21 0.68
C ARG A 137 3.03 -18.62 0.10
N GLN A 138 2.21 -19.57 0.48
CA GLN A 138 2.24 -20.93 -0.09
C GLN A 138 1.48 -21.04 -1.42
N THR A 139 0.53 -20.16 -1.68
CA THR A 139 -0.39 -20.23 -2.83
C THR A 139 -0.17 -19.11 -3.84
N ALA A 140 0.40 -17.98 -3.45
CA ALA A 140 0.65 -16.82 -4.31
C ALA A 140 2.14 -16.47 -4.34
N GLN A 141 2.59 -15.94 -5.47
CA GLN A 141 3.87 -15.25 -5.52
C GLN A 141 3.73 -13.89 -4.81
N VAL A 142 4.57 -13.64 -3.82
CA VAL A 142 4.58 -12.38 -3.09
C VAL A 142 5.72 -11.51 -3.59
N ILE A 143 5.38 -10.32 -4.08
CA ILE A 143 6.32 -9.28 -4.49
C ILE A 143 5.98 -7.99 -3.75
N GLY A 144 6.84 -6.99 -3.79
CA GLY A 144 6.49 -5.73 -3.15
C GLY A 144 7.61 -4.71 -3.07
N THR A 145 7.23 -3.55 -2.56
CA THR A 145 8.09 -2.42 -2.24
C THR A 145 7.92 -2.03 -0.77
N TRP A 146 8.64 -1.03 -0.32
CA TRP A 146 8.50 -0.44 1.00
C TRP A 146 7.78 0.90 0.98
N ASP A 147 7.41 1.37 2.19
CA ASP A 147 7.08 2.75 2.43
C ASP A 147 7.88 3.27 3.65
N ASP A 148 7.50 4.36 4.29
CA ASP A 148 8.30 5.04 5.30
C ASP A 148 8.49 4.23 6.60
N HIS A 149 7.48 3.49 7.05
CA HIS A 149 7.58 2.72 8.29
C HIS A 149 8.49 1.49 8.17
N ASP A 150 8.47 0.77 7.07
CA ASP A 150 9.41 -0.33 6.83
C ASP A 150 10.74 0.14 6.21
N TYR A 151 10.79 1.36 5.65
CA TYR A 151 12.03 2.07 5.39
C TYR A 151 12.76 2.45 6.70
N GLY A 152 11.99 2.68 7.78
CA GLY A 152 12.49 2.74 9.16
C GLY A 152 12.27 4.05 9.90
N LEU A 153 11.65 5.04 9.29
CA LEU A 153 11.27 6.29 9.94
C LEU A 153 10.16 7.00 9.16
N ASN A 154 9.07 7.34 9.86
CA ASN A 154 7.92 8.06 9.31
C ASN A 154 8.32 9.28 8.47
N ASP A 155 7.75 9.40 7.28
CA ASP A 155 7.99 10.45 6.28
C ASP A 155 9.47 10.60 5.84
N ALA A 156 10.34 9.62 6.09
CA ALA A 156 11.75 9.72 5.73
C ALA A 156 11.99 9.47 4.24
N GLY A 157 13.03 10.11 3.71
CA GLY A 157 13.54 10.00 2.36
C GLY A 157 15.05 9.74 2.33
N LYS A 158 15.75 10.29 1.35
CA LYS A 158 17.18 10.04 1.11
C LYS A 158 18.10 10.35 2.30
N GLU A 159 17.66 11.20 3.20
CA GLU A 159 18.40 11.62 4.39
C GLU A 159 18.50 10.53 5.45
N PHE A 160 17.68 9.47 5.39
CA PHE A 160 17.69 8.41 6.39
C PHE A 160 18.95 7.54 6.28
N SER A 161 19.77 7.55 7.32
CA SER A 161 21.05 6.84 7.34
C SER A 161 20.91 5.32 7.42
N GLY A 162 19.77 4.80 7.91
CA GLY A 162 19.50 3.35 8.08
C GLY A 162 19.07 2.63 6.81
N LYS A 163 18.89 3.31 5.70
CA LYS A 163 18.24 2.80 4.48
C LYS A 163 18.85 1.51 3.91
N ASN A 164 20.18 1.35 3.95
CA ASN A 164 20.84 0.14 3.43
C ASN A 164 20.51 -1.10 4.29
N THR A 165 20.41 -0.92 5.61
CA THR A 165 19.97 -1.99 6.52
C THR A 165 18.51 -2.34 6.28
N SER A 166 17.65 -1.34 6.13
CA SER A 166 16.22 -1.53 5.84
C SER A 166 16.01 -2.24 4.50
N GLN A 167 16.77 -1.88 3.46
CA GLN A 167 16.74 -2.55 2.16
C GLN A 167 17.03 -4.05 2.29
N ARG A 168 18.09 -4.41 2.98
CA ARG A 168 18.45 -5.81 3.21
C ARG A 168 17.33 -6.56 3.95
N LEU A 169 16.78 -5.98 5.01
CA LEU A 169 15.72 -6.60 5.80
C LEU A 169 14.42 -6.78 5.02
N LEU A 170 14.04 -5.82 4.17
CA LEU A 170 12.88 -5.96 3.29
C LEU A 170 13.09 -7.09 2.28
N LEU A 171 14.26 -7.13 1.63
CA LEU A 171 14.56 -8.15 0.62
C LEU A 171 14.62 -9.55 1.25
N ASP A 172 15.11 -9.69 2.50
CA ASP A 172 15.02 -10.93 3.28
C ASP A 172 13.56 -11.30 3.61
N PHE A 173 12.72 -10.32 3.90
CA PHE A 173 11.29 -10.54 4.15
C PHE A 173 10.56 -11.03 2.89
N LEU A 174 10.92 -10.51 1.73
CA LEU A 174 10.33 -10.88 0.44
C LEU A 174 10.92 -12.18 -0.14
N ASP A 175 11.86 -12.83 0.55
CA ASP A 175 12.60 -14.02 0.07
C ASP A 175 13.35 -13.76 -1.26
N GLU A 176 13.82 -12.52 -1.45
CA GLU A 176 14.65 -12.17 -2.62
C GLU A 176 15.93 -13.00 -2.61
N ALA A 177 16.31 -13.56 -3.76
CA ALA A 177 17.50 -14.38 -3.90
C ALA A 177 18.79 -13.62 -3.50
N ASP A 178 19.77 -14.33 -2.93
CA ASP A 178 20.99 -13.70 -2.43
C ASP A 178 21.84 -13.08 -3.56
N ASP A 179 21.78 -13.64 -4.76
CA ASP A 179 22.47 -13.18 -5.97
C ASP A 179 21.64 -12.19 -6.80
N SER A 180 20.44 -11.80 -6.34
CA SER A 180 19.59 -10.86 -7.05
C SER A 180 20.27 -9.50 -7.26
N PRO A 181 20.24 -8.94 -8.48
CA PRO A 181 20.71 -7.58 -8.76
C PRO A 181 20.03 -6.51 -7.87
N ARG A 182 18.80 -6.77 -7.43
CA ARG A 182 18.02 -5.91 -6.53
C ARG A 182 18.71 -5.68 -5.18
N ARG A 183 19.55 -6.64 -4.72
CA ARG A 183 20.33 -6.50 -3.49
C ARG A 183 21.56 -5.59 -3.63
N GLN A 184 22.00 -5.35 -4.87
CA GLN A 184 23.23 -4.60 -5.15
C GLN A 184 22.98 -3.17 -5.63
N GLN A 185 21.75 -2.84 -6.00
CA GLN A 185 21.37 -1.49 -6.43
C GLN A 185 21.01 -0.58 -5.25
N ALA A 186 20.98 0.73 -5.49
CA ALA A 186 20.51 1.73 -4.54
C ALA A 186 18.98 1.84 -4.62
N GLY A 187 18.28 1.18 -3.68
CA GLY A 187 16.83 1.12 -3.63
C GLY A 187 16.26 -0.24 -4.00
N VAL A 188 14.94 -0.38 -3.85
CA VAL A 188 14.23 -1.68 -3.95
C VAL A 188 13.35 -1.80 -5.20
N TYR A 189 13.45 -0.86 -6.14
CA TYR A 189 12.68 -0.92 -7.38
C TYR A 189 13.04 -2.12 -8.24
N THR A 190 12.04 -2.68 -8.92
CA THR A 190 12.20 -3.83 -9.83
C THR A 190 10.97 -4.00 -10.70
N SER A 191 11.00 -4.91 -11.68
CA SER A 191 9.86 -5.29 -12.49
C SER A 191 9.72 -6.80 -12.63
N TYR A 192 8.49 -7.24 -12.83
CA TYR A 192 8.14 -8.64 -13.08
C TYR A 192 7.26 -8.72 -14.33
N LEU A 193 7.50 -9.72 -15.17
CA LEU A 193 6.70 -9.99 -16.36
C LEU A 193 6.08 -11.37 -16.25
N TYR A 194 4.76 -11.46 -16.36
CA TYR A 194 3.98 -12.67 -16.25
C TYR A 194 3.22 -12.97 -17.54
N GLY A 195 3.04 -14.24 -17.84
CA GLY A 195 2.19 -14.70 -18.90
C GLY A 195 2.85 -14.78 -20.28
N PRO A 196 2.27 -15.56 -21.20
CA PRO A 196 2.71 -15.66 -22.58
C PRO A 196 2.35 -14.40 -23.37
N LYS A 197 2.97 -14.23 -24.53
CA LYS A 197 2.66 -13.14 -25.48
C LYS A 197 1.16 -13.11 -25.79
N GLY A 198 0.55 -11.92 -25.72
CA GLY A 198 -0.90 -11.72 -25.90
C GLY A 198 -1.72 -11.79 -24.60
N LYS A 199 -1.10 -12.24 -23.48
CA LYS A 199 -1.70 -12.25 -22.13
C LYS A 199 -0.66 -11.85 -21.09
N GLN A 200 0.22 -10.89 -21.42
CA GLN A 200 1.31 -10.46 -20.55
C GLN A 200 0.86 -9.36 -19.60
N VAL A 201 1.22 -9.54 -18.32
CA VAL A 201 1.08 -8.54 -17.28
C VAL A 201 2.47 -8.16 -16.77
N LYS A 202 2.85 -6.91 -16.89
CA LYS A 202 4.07 -6.35 -16.31
C LYS A 202 3.72 -5.61 -15.04
N VAL A 203 4.44 -5.93 -13.95
CA VAL A 203 4.33 -5.21 -12.68
C VAL A 203 5.63 -4.49 -12.42
N ILE A 204 5.61 -3.17 -12.37
CA ILE A 204 6.74 -2.29 -12.08
C ILE A 204 6.58 -1.80 -10.65
N LEU A 205 7.53 -2.14 -9.77
CA LEU A 205 7.57 -1.69 -8.38
C LEU A 205 8.49 -0.48 -8.26
N LEU A 206 7.95 0.67 -7.88
CA LEU A 206 8.73 1.88 -7.64
C LEU A 206 9.24 1.91 -6.18
N ASP A 207 10.40 2.50 -6.01
CA ASP A 207 10.93 2.91 -4.71
C ASP A 207 10.76 4.42 -4.57
N THR A 208 9.84 4.84 -3.71
CA THR A 208 9.53 6.25 -3.48
C THR A 208 10.24 6.82 -2.24
N ARG A 209 11.24 6.10 -1.68
CA ARG A 209 11.92 6.48 -0.43
C ARG A 209 13.42 6.68 -0.58
N TYR A 210 14.14 5.74 -1.19
CA TYR A 210 15.60 5.70 -1.15
C TYR A 210 16.28 6.97 -1.67
N HIS A 211 15.75 7.54 -2.74
CA HIS A 211 16.26 8.75 -3.39
C HIS A 211 15.42 10.00 -3.15
N ARG A 212 14.28 9.86 -2.47
CA ARG A 212 13.31 10.94 -2.32
C ARG A 212 13.89 12.12 -1.56
N ASP A 213 13.78 13.28 -2.15
CA ASP A 213 14.10 14.56 -1.51
C ASP A 213 13.07 14.93 -0.43
N PRO A 214 13.41 15.86 0.50
CA PRO A 214 12.44 16.36 1.48
C PRO A 214 11.16 16.90 0.82
N LEU A 215 10.01 16.65 1.44
CA LEU A 215 8.67 17.00 0.92
C LEU A 215 8.44 18.49 0.62
N SER A 216 9.24 19.36 1.16
CA SER A 216 9.14 20.83 0.94
C SER A 216 10.08 21.35 -0.16
N SER A 217 10.73 20.44 -0.88
CA SER A 217 11.70 20.78 -1.93
C SER A 217 11.12 20.59 -3.33
N ASP A 218 11.69 21.27 -4.32
CA ASP A 218 11.47 21.03 -5.76
C ASP A 218 12.32 19.83 -6.27
N GLY A 219 12.56 18.85 -5.40
CA GLY A 219 13.45 17.73 -5.63
C GLY A 219 12.81 16.57 -6.37
N THR A 220 13.47 15.42 -6.29
CA THR A 220 13.05 14.17 -6.95
C THR A 220 12.42 13.18 -5.97
N ILE A 221 11.53 12.30 -6.46
CA ILE A 221 11.03 11.12 -5.74
C ILE A 221 11.93 9.93 -6.04
N LEU A 222 12.22 9.68 -7.32
CA LEU A 222 12.86 8.44 -7.78
C LEU A 222 14.39 8.53 -7.86
N GLY A 223 14.94 9.74 -8.04
CA GLY A 223 16.36 9.94 -8.37
C GLY A 223 16.69 9.49 -9.79
N ASP A 224 17.85 9.94 -10.30
CA ASP A 224 18.20 9.77 -11.72
C ASP A 224 18.32 8.29 -12.13
N SER A 225 18.96 7.47 -11.29
CA SER A 225 19.18 6.04 -11.61
C SER A 225 17.87 5.27 -11.79
N GLN A 226 16.86 5.54 -10.92
CA GLN A 226 15.58 4.87 -11.05
C GLN A 226 14.76 5.45 -12.22
N TRP A 227 14.89 6.75 -12.52
CA TRP A 227 14.28 7.34 -13.70
C TRP A 227 14.80 6.73 -15.01
N GLU A 228 16.12 6.58 -15.15
CA GLU A 228 16.73 5.93 -16.30
C GLU A 228 16.29 4.46 -16.45
N TRP A 229 16.18 3.76 -15.32
CA TRP A 229 15.68 2.39 -15.31
C TRP A 229 14.20 2.33 -15.72
N LEU A 230 13.33 3.21 -15.15
CA LEU A 230 11.90 3.25 -15.47
C LEU A 230 11.68 3.58 -16.96
N GLU A 231 12.46 4.48 -17.53
CA GLU A 231 12.42 4.79 -18.96
C GLU A 231 12.75 3.54 -19.81
N LYS A 232 13.77 2.77 -19.44
CA LYS A 232 14.09 1.49 -20.11
C LYS A 232 12.97 0.49 -19.97
N GLU A 233 12.34 0.40 -18.77
CA GLU A 233 11.23 -0.52 -18.52
C GLU A 233 9.97 -0.18 -19.37
N LEU A 234 9.66 1.10 -19.53
CA LEU A 234 8.50 1.54 -20.30
C LEU A 234 8.75 1.52 -21.82
N ASN A 235 9.99 1.69 -22.25
CA ASN A 235 10.38 1.59 -23.67
C ASN A 235 10.83 0.17 -24.08
N GLY A 236 10.88 -0.76 -23.12
CA GLY A 236 11.27 -2.15 -23.35
C GLY A 236 10.15 -3.00 -23.96
N PRO A 237 10.24 -4.35 -23.85
CA PRO A 237 9.24 -5.26 -24.42
C PRO A 237 7.81 -4.90 -24.01
N GLU A 238 6.90 -4.94 -24.97
CA GLU A 238 5.48 -4.64 -24.74
C GLU A 238 4.83 -5.72 -23.86
N SER A 239 3.82 -5.31 -23.12
CA SER A 239 2.90 -6.15 -22.38
C SER A 239 1.49 -5.61 -22.57
N GLU A 240 0.48 -6.47 -22.54
CA GLU A 240 -0.92 -6.05 -22.70
C GLU A 240 -1.37 -5.16 -21.53
N ILE A 241 -0.86 -5.45 -20.34
CA ILE A 241 -1.15 -4.69 -19.12
C ILE A 241 0.17 -4.36 -18.42
N THR A 242 0.32 -3.11 -18.00
CA THR A 242 1.44 -2.65 -17.17
C THR A 242 0.88 -2.01 -15.89
N ILE A 243 1.17 -2.60 -14.75
CA ILE A 243 0.80 -2.10 -13.43
C ILE A 243 2.01 -1.41 -12.82
N ILE A 244 1.91 -0.12 -12.56
CA ILE A 244 2.95 0.63 -11.85
C ILE A 244 2.52 0.75 -10.38
N ALA A 245 3.26 0.07 -9.51
CA ALA A 245 3.04 0.05 -8.08
C ALA A 245 3.89 1.14 -7.40
N SER A 246 3.24 2.04 -6.72
CA SER A 246 3.83 3.12 -5.92
C SER A 246 3.42 2.98 -4.47
N SER A 247 4.30 3.22 -3.50
CA SER A 247 3.88 3.18 -2.10
C SER A 247 2.95 4.34 -1.74
N ILE A 248 3.10 5.50 -2.38
CA ILE A 248 2.26 6.70 -2.18
C ILE A 248 1.38 6.98 -3.40
N GLN A 249 0.25 7.68 -3.19
CA GLN A 249 -0.70 8.01 -4.25
C GLN A 249 -0.06 8.81 -5.40
N VAL A 250 -0.35 8.39 -6.65
CA VAL A 250 0.18 9.03 -7.87
C VAL A 250 -0.74 10.16 -8.36
N ILE A 251 -2.03 9.87 -8.51
CA ILE A 251 -2.99 10.82 -9.09
C ILE A 251 -3.52 11.78 -8.03
N SER A 252 -4.04 11.25 -6.93
CA SER A 252 -4.66 12.06 -5.88
C SER A 252 -3.63 12.90 -5.11
N ASN A 253 -4.03 14.11 -4.73
CA ASN A 253 -3.25 14.98 -3.84
C ASN A 253 -4.15 15.61 -2.79
N LEU A 254 -4.56 14.82 -1.80
CA LEU A 254 -5.44 15.29 -0.73
C LEU A 254 -4.86 16.46 0.06
N SER A 255 -3.54 16.56 0.19
CA SER A 255 -2.92 17.70 0.86
C SER A 255 -3.20 19.05 0.19
N ALA A 256 -3.50 19.05 -1.12
CA ALA A 256 -3.88 20.29 -1.81
C ALA A 256 -5.27 20.79 -1.40
N THR A 257 -6.18 19.91 -1.00
CA THR A 257 -7.57 20.25 -0.64
C THR A 257 -7.83 20.23 0.87
N THR A 258 -7.08 19.45 1.63
CA THR A 258 -7.20 19.42 3.11
C THR A 258 -6.33 20.45 3.79
N GLY A 259 -5.41 21.07 3.06
CA GLY A 259 -4.54 22.15 3.51
C GLY A 259 -3.67 21.78 4.70
N PRO A 260 -3.41 22.74 5.64
CA PRO A 260 -2.53 22.49 6.79
C PRO A 260 -3.14 21.55 7.84
N LEU A 261 -4.42 21.15 7.70
CA LEU A 261 -5.10 20.30 8.69
C LEU A 261 -4.63 18.85 8.62
N PHE A 262 -4.40 18.36 7.40
CA PHE A 262 -3.97 16.98 7.17
C PHE A 262 -2.75 16.97 6.24
N HIS A 263 -1.68 16.42 6.75
CA HIS A 263 -0.46 16.24 5.99
C HIS A 263 -0.42 14.80 5.47
N THR A 264 -0.61 14.65 4.15
CA THR A 264 -0.49 13.37 3.45
C THR A 264 0.61 13.45 2.43
N GLU A 265 1.37 12.38 2.27
CA GLU A 265 2.32 12.24 1.18
C GLU A 265 1.59 11.87 -0.11
N SER A 266 2.11 12.28 -1.23
CA SER A 266 1.69 11.86 -2.57
C SER A 266 2.65 12.42 -3.62
N TRP A 267 2.58 11.91 -4.84
CA TRP A 267 3.29 12.49 -5.98
C TRP A 267 2.87 13.94 -6.27
N GLY A 268 1.69 14.33 -5.83
CA GLY A 268 1.23 15.71 -5.92
C GLY A 268 2.08 16.74 -5.16
N ARG A 269 2.92 16.30 -4.22
CA ARG A 269 3.89 17.16 -3.54
C ARG A 269 5.16 17.40 -4.35
N PHE A 270 5.35 16.63 -5.42
CA PHE A 270 6.45 16.73 -6.38
C PHE A 270 5.85 16.89 -7.78
N PRO A 271 5.18 18.03 -8.09
CA PRO A 271 4.39 18.19 -9.30
C PRO A 271 5.23 18.01 -10.58
N LYS A 272 6.50 18.45 -10.59
CA LYS A 272 7.42 18.28 -11.71
C LYS A 272 7.75 16.80 -11.96
N GLU A 273 7.94 16.02 -10.90
CA GLU A 273 8.19 14.57 -11.00
C GLU A 273 6.96 13.82 -11.49
N ARG A 274 5.76 14.19 -11.00
CA ARG A 274 4.50 13.61 -11.48
C ARG A 274 4.24 13.94 -12.94
N GLU A 275 4.49 15.16 -13.37
CA GLU A 275 4.40 15.56 -14.77
C GLU A 275 5.41 14.80 -15.63
N ARG A 276 6.66 14.62 -15.16
CA ARG A 276 7.68 13.78 -15.82
C ARG A 276 7.19 12.35 -16.00
N LEU A 277 6.53 11.76 -14.99
CA LEU A 277 5.96 10.42 -15.07
C LEU A 277 4.87 10.33 -16.14
N TYR A 278 3.94 11.28 -16.15
CA TYR A 278 2.87 11.31 -17.16
C TYR A 278 3.43 11.52 -18.58
N LYS A 279 4.41 12.38 -18.71
CA LYS A 279 5.09 12.60 -19.99
C LYS A 279 5.82 11.31 -20.45
N LEU A 280 6.52 10.63 -19.57
CA LEU A 280 7.22 9.37 -19.91
C LEU A 280 6.20 8.30 -20.36
N ILE A 281 5.08 8.15 -19.66
CA ILE A 281 4.00 7.23 -20.06
C ILE A 281 3.44 7.61 -21.44
N HIS A 282 3.19 8.90 -21.67
CA HIS A 282 2.70 9.41 -22.96
C HIS A 282 3.70 9.09 -24.10
N ASP A 283 4.99 9.39 -23.88
CA ASP A 283 6.03 9.27 -24.91
C ASP A 283 6.36 7.81 -25.23
N SER A 284 6.23 6.90 -24.24
CA SER A 284 6.43 5.46 -24.44
C SER A 284 5.40 4.81 -25.37
N LYS A 285 4.25 5.48 -25.60
CA LYS A 285 3.10 4.96 -26.39
C LYS A 285 2.60 3.59 -25.90
N ARG A 286 2.99 3.16 -24.71
CA ARG A 286 2.60 1.88 -24.14
C ARG A 286 1.11 1.89 -23.76
N SER A 287 0.41 0.82 -24.10
CA SER A 287 -0.99 0.59 -23.75
C SER A 287 -1.12 -0.04 -22.34
N GLY A 288 -2.33 0.00 -21.79
CA GLY A 288 -2.70 -0.80 -20.63
C GLY A 288 -2.04 -0.39 -19.32
N ILE A 289 -1.56 0.84 -19.17
CA ILE A 289 -0.91 1.32 -17.95
C ILE A 289 -1.95 1.83 -16.96
N PHE A 290 -1.83 1.41 -15.71
CA PHE A 290 -2.50 2.01 -14.54
C PHE A 290 -1.66 1.84 -13.28
N PHE A 291 -2.01 2.58 -12.22
CA PHE A 291 -1.28 2.59 -10.95
C PHE A 291 -2.03 1.80 -9.88
N ILE A 292 -1.28 1.26 -8.93
CA ILE A 292 -1.75 0.82 -7.62
C ILE A 292 -0.94 1.54 -6.55
N SER A 293 -1.59 1.96 -5.45
CA SER A 293 -0.93 2.80 -4.43
C SER A 293 -1.40 2.51 -3.00
N GLY A 294 -0.62 3.04 -2.02
CA GLY A 294 -0.79 2.81 -0.59
C GLY A 294 -0.77 4.09 0.28
N ASP A 295 -0.19 4.03 1.48
CA ASP A 295 0.11 5.07 2.47
C ASP A 295 -1.10 5.65 3.23
N VAL A 296 -2.13 6.08 2.58
CA VAL A 296 -3.17 7.00 3.09
C VAL A 296 -4.19 6.41 4.08
N HIS A 297 -4.11 5.12 4.42
CA HIS A 297 -4.96 4.42 5.38
C HIS A 297 -6.45 4.32 4.99
N PHE A 298 -6.75 4.40 3.72
CA PHE A 298 -8.08 4.16 3.14
C PHE A 298 -7.97 3.63 1.72
N GLY A 299 -9.09 3.23 1.12
CA GLY A 299 -9.17 2.81 -0.27
C GLY A 299 -10.00 3.79 -1.10
N GLU A 300 -9.52 4.08 -2.31
CA GLU A 300 -10.24 4.84 -3.33
C GLU A 300 -9.74 4.48 -4.74
N ILE A 301 -10.51 4.81 -5.75
CA ILE A 301 -10.09 4.72 -7.14
C ILE A 301 -10.15 6.12 -7.73
N THR A 302 -9.04 6.59 -8.27
CA THR A 302 -8.94 7.88 -8.94
C THR A 302 -8.64 7.68 -10.43
N ARG A 303 -9.00 8.69 -11.23
CA ARG A 303 -8.83 8.69 -12.69
C ARG A 303 -8.38 10.05 -13.15
N TYR A 304 -7.41 10.08 -14.07
CA TYR A 304 -6.92 11.30 -14.72
C TYR A 304 -7.01 11.15 -16.24
N ASP A 305 -7.90 11.93 -16.86
CA ASP A 305 -8.19 11.83 -18.29
C ASP A 305 -7.22 12.60 -19.19
N CYS A 306 -6.44 13.51 -18.60
CA CYS A 306 -5.53 14.41 -19.31
C CYS A 306 -4.04 14.13 -19.08
N GLY A 307 -3.69 13.04 -18.37
CA GLY A 307 -2.31 12.65 -18.09
C GLY A 307 -1.60 11.88 -19.20
N GLY A 308 -2.31 11.50 -20.27
CA GLY A 308 -1.74 10.65 -21.31
C GLY A 308 -2.65 10.54 -22.54
N GLN A 309 -2.36 9.57 -23.40
CA GLN A 309 -3.15 9.28 -24.62
C GLN A 309 -4.48 8.57 -24.30
N TYR A 310 -4.66 8.09 -23.08
CA TYR A 310 -5.84 7.43 -22.54
C TYR A 310 -5.97 7.74 -21.05
N PRO A 311 -7.13 7.46 -20.41
CA PRO A 311 -7.33 7.68 -18.99
C PRO A 311 -6.35 6.87 -18.14
N LEU A 312 -5.66 7.52 -17.21
CA LEU A 312 -4.85 6.86 -16.20
C LEU A 312 -5.69 6.62 -14.95
N TYR A 313 -5.57 5.43 -14.36
CA TYR A 313 -6.23 5.07 -13.11
C TYR A 313 -5.18 4.87 -12.01
N ASP A 314 -5.54 5.21 -10.77
CA ASP A 314 -4.77 4.89 -9.57
C ASP A 314 -5.72 4.23 -8.57
N ILE A 315 -5.44 2.97 -8.26
CA ILE A 315 -6.24 2.16 -7.36
C ILE A 315 -5.50 2.13 -6.02
N THR A 316 -5.94 2.97 -5.10
CA THR A 316 -5.38 3.05 -3.77
C THR A 316 -6.03 2.01 -2.87
N SER A 317 -5.23 1.16 -2.24
CA SER A 317 -5.68 0.27 -1.18
C SER A 317 -4.66 0.26 -0.04
N SER A 318 -5.00 1.03 0.98
CA SER A 318 -4.16 1.25 2.14
C SER A 318 -4.97 1.05 3.41
N GLY A 319 -4.53 0.12 4.26
CA GLY A 319 -5.25 -0.17 5.49
C GLY A 319 -5.56 -1.63 5.73
N LEU A 320 -4.63 -2.54 5.41
CA LEU A 320 -4.79 -3.96 5.78
C LEU A 320 -5.14 -4.08 7.26
N THR A 321 -4.47 -3.31 8.13
CA THR A 321 -4.79 -3.22 9.55
C THR A 321 -4.89 -1.79 10.09
N GLN A 322 -4.30 -0.81 9.44
CA GLN A 322 -4.21 0.59 9.89
C GLN A 322 -5.18 1.51 9.13
N ALA A 323 -6.44 1.11 9.08
CA ALA A 323 -7.47 1.93 8.45
C ALA A 323 -7.90 3.11 9.36
N ILE A 324 -8.24 4.26 8.77
CA ILE A 324 -8.59 5.49 9.50
C ILE A 324 -9.74 5.26 10.50
N GLU A 325 -10.79 4.55 10.12
CA GLU A 325 -11.93 4.28 11.02
C GLU A 325 -11.58 3.41 12.24
N LYS A 326 -10.45 2.68 12.22
CA LYS A 326 -9.96 1.93 13.39
C LYS A 326 -9.29 2.81 14.44
N VAL A 327 -8.75 3.95 14.01
CA VAL A 327 -8.01 4.88 14.90
C VAL A 327 -8.97 5.77 15.70
N VAL A 328 -10.20 5.99 15.19
CA VAL A 328 -11.23 6.81 15.84
C VAL A 328 -12.22 5.92 16.61
N PRO A 329 -12.77 6.41 17.73
CA PRO A 329 -13.87 5.71 18.41
C PRO A 329 -15.04 5.45 17.46
N PRO A 330 -15.76 4.32 17.57
CA PRO A 330 -16.79 3.89 16.60
C PRO A 330 -17.90 4.93 16.35
N PHE A 331 -18.27 5.69 17.37
CA PHE A 331 -19.29 6.74 17.23
C PHE A 331 -18.81 7.97 16.42
N PHE A 332 -17.51 8.10 16.17
CA PHE A 332 -16.95 9.13 15.27
C PHE A 332 -16.73 8.63 13.82
N ALA A 333 -16.96 7.36 13.52
CA ALA A 333 -16.78 6.82 12.17
C ALA A 333 -17.63 7.58 11.13
N PHE A 334 -18.84 8.06 11.51
CA PHE A 334 -19.66 8.90 10.65
C PHE A 334 -18.96 10.23 10.29
N ALA A 335 -18.21 10.81 11.22
CA ALA A 335 -17.47 12.06 10.97
C ALA A 335 -16.35 11.85 9.94
N VAL A 336 -15.63 10.72 10.01
CA VAL A 336 -14.62 10.35 8.99
C VAL A 336 -15.27 10.26 7.60
N ARG A 337 -16.44 9.63 7.50
CA ARG A 337 -17.18 9.49 6.23
C ARG A 337 -17.72 10.82 5.72
N ALA A 338 -18.22 11.67 6.62
CA ALA A 338 -18.66 13.03 6.28
C ALA A 338 -17.49 13.89 5.79
N ILE A 339 -16.34 13.82 6.44
CA ILE A 339 -15.11 14.50 6.04
C ILE A 339 -14.70 14.03 4.63
N ALA A 340 -14.64 12.72 4.40
CA ALA A 340 -14.30 12.17 3.09
C ALA A 340 -15.27 12.61 1.97
N TRP A 341 -16.56 12.76 2.30
CA TRP A 341 -17.57 13.25 1.37
C TRP A 341 -17.46 14.75 1.09
N LEU A 342 -17.10 15.55 2.10
CA LEU A 342 -16.95 17.01 2.00
C LEU A 342 -15.61 17.41 1.39
N THR A 343 -14.61 16.53 1.36
CA THR A 343 -13.29 16.85 0.80
C THR A 343 -13.39 17.02 -0.71
N PRO A 344 -13.05 18.20 -1.25
CA PRO A 344 -13.07 18.43 -2.70
C PRO A 344 -12.05 17.51 -3.38
N THR A 345 -12.52 16.65 -4.26
CA THR A 345 -11.69 15.79 -5.10
C THR A 345 -12.25 15.79 -6.51
N THR A 346 -11.39 16.09 -7.47
CA THR A 346 -11.78 16.14 -8.89
C THR A 346 -11.52 14.80 -9.59
N MET A 347 -10.60 14.01 -9.03
CA MET A 347 -10.08 12.79 -9.65
C MET A 347 -10.79 11.52 -9.20
N ARG A 348 -11.53 11.55 -8.10
CA ARG A 348 -12.18 10.35 -7.57
C ARG A 348 -13.28 9.85 -8.49
N VAL A 349 -13.22 8.55 -8.81
CA VAL A 349 -14.25 7.90 -9.62
C VAL A 349 -15.48 7.64 -8.74
N SER A 350 -16.59 8.31 -9.06
CA SER A 350 -17.90 8.05 -8.47
C SER A 350 -18.57 6.91 -9.23
N SER A 351 -18.34 5.68 -8.79
CA SER A 351 -18.99 4.50 -9.38
C SER A 351 -20.36 4.27 -8.72
N VAL A 352 -21.31 3.69 -9.48
CA VAL A 352 -22.58 3.19 -8.93
C VAL A 352 -22.36 2.11 -7.87
N LYS A 353 -21.19 1.45 -7.88
CA LYS A 353 -20.79 0.38 -6.95
C LYS A 353 -19.93 0.88 -5.80
N CYS A 354 -20.12 2.10 -5.30
CA CYS A 354 -19.46 2.57 -4.08
C CYS A 354 -20.33 2.32 -2.85
N ARG A 355 -19.77 1.69 -1.82
CA ARG A 355 -20.45 1.45 -0.54
C ARG A 355 -20.83 2.75 0.18
N TYR A 356 -20.00 3.80 0.05
CA TYR A 356 -20.25 5.12 0.61
C TYR A 356 -20.33 6.18 -0.50
N LYS A 357 -21.16 7.21 -0.30
CA LYS A 357 -21.32 8.32 -1.26
C LYS A 357 -19.99 9.03 -1.62
N SER A 358 -19.02 9.02 -0.71
CA SER A 358 -17.68 9.57 -0.96
C SER A 358 -16.85 8.74 -1.94
N CYS A 359 -17.24 7.49 -2.23
CA CYS A 359 -16.42 6.50 -2.93
C CYS A 359 -15.01 6.35 -2.32
N THR A 360 -14.90 6.52 -0.99
CA THR A 360 -13.72 6.29 -0.17
C THR A 360 -14.07 5.25 0.88
N TYR A 361 -13.18 4.30 1.12
CA TYR A 361 -13.40 3.23 2.10
C TYR A 361 -12.31 3.24 3.16
N ALA A 362 -12.65 3.75 4.35
CA ALA A 362 -11.73 4.00 5.45
C ALA A 362 -11.70 2.88 6.52
N GLN A 363 -12.25 1.71 6.22
CA GLN A 363 -12.14 0.48 7.03
C GLN A 363 -11.02 -0.41 6.49
N SER A 364 -10.69 -1.52 7.20
CA SER A 364 -9.69 -2.47 6.72
C SER A 364 -10.01 -2.94 5.30
N ASN A 365 -9.00 -2.84 4.43
CA ASN A 365 -9.19 -3.07 3.01
C ASN A 365 -7.96 -3.66 2.33
N PHE A 366 -8.20 -4.32 1.20
CA PHE A 366 -7.21 -4.77 0.23
C PHE A 366 -7.72 -4.55 -1.19
N GLY A 367 -6.80 -4.36 -2.11
CA GLY A 367 -7.14 -4.17 -3.52
C GLY A 367 -7.09 -5.49 -4.28
N THR A 368 -7.93 -5.61 -5.31
CA THR A 368 -7.91 -6.75 -6.23
C THR A 368 -8.01 -6.32 -7.68
N ILE A 369 -7.33 -7.07 -8.53
CA ILE A 369 -7.38 -6.95 -9.98
C ILE A 369 -7.74 -8.32 -10.53
N GLN A 370 -8.83 -8.40 -11.28
CA GLN A 370 -9.25 -9.59 -12.03
C GLN A 370 -9.23 -9.26 -13.51
N ILE A 371 -8.52 -10.07 -14.30
CA ILE A 371 -8.38 -9.91 -15.73
C ILE A 371 -9.14 -11.04 -16.42
N ASP A 372 -10.15 -10.68 -17.18
CA ASP A 372 -10.86 -11.62 -18.06
C ASP A 372 -10.24 -11.55 -19.45
N TRP A 373 -9.39 -12.53 -19.73
CA TRP A 373 -8.67 -12.65 -20.99
C TRP A 373 -9.50 -13.24 -22.14
N ASP A 374 -10.63 -13.87 -21.82
CA ASP A 374 -11.40 -14.67 -22.78
C ASP A 374 -12.55 -13.85 -23.41
N VAL A 375 -12.84 -12.66 -22.87
CA VAL A 375 -13.80 -11.73 -23.48
C VAL A 375 -13.09 -10.70 -24.40
N VAL A 376 -13.82 -10.19 -25.38
CA VAL A 376 -13.32 -9.18 -26.31
C VAL A 376 -14.28 -7.99 -26.31
N PRO A 377 -13.80 -6.76 -25.99
CA PRO A 377 -12.46 -6.43 -25.50
C PRO A 377 -12.22 -7.02 -24.09
N GLN A 378 -10.95 -7.32 -23.79
CA GLN A 378 -10.53 -7.84 -22.47
C GLN A 378 -10.97 -6.87 -21.37
N LYS A 379 -11.41 -7.46 -20.27
CA LYS A 379 -11.96 -6.70 -19.14
C LYS A 379 -11.07 -6.83 -17.91
N ILE A 380 -10.75 -5.69 -17.31
CA ILE A 380 -10.02 -5.60 -16.05
C ILE A 380 -11.01 -5.11 -15.00
N LYS A 381 -11.32 -5.95 -14.02
CA LYS A 381 -12.13 -5.58 -12.87
C LYS A 381 -11.20 -5.20 -11.72
N VAL A 382 -11.26 -3.96 -11.28
CA VAL A 382 -10.50 -3.45 -10.13
C VAL A 382 -11.44 -3.19 -8.97
N GLU A 383 -11.06 -3.64 -7.77
CA GLU A 383 -11.89 -3.51 -6.58
C GLU A 383 -11.04 -3.15 -5.36
N VAL A 384 -11.62 -2.32 -4.48
CA VAL A 384 -11.21 -2.22 -3.08
C VAL A 384 -12.19 -3.06 -2.27
N ARG A 385 -11.71 -4.06 -1.57
CA ARG A 385 -12.50 -5.02 -0.80
C ARG A 385 -12.32 -4.81 0.70
N GLY A 386 -13.37 -5.03 1.45
CA GLY A 386 -13.36 -4.99 2.90
C GLY A 386 -12.81 -6.27 3.53
N ILE A 387 -12.77 -6.29 4.86
CA ILE A 387 -12.20 -7.38 5.68
C ILE A 387 -12.84 -8.75 5.43
N ASN A 388 -14.10 -8.79 4.97
CA ASN A 388 -14.82 -10.03 4.65
C ASN A 388 -14.72 -10.40 3.15
N GLY A 389 -13.91 -9.68 2.37
CA GLY A 389 -13.80 -9.90 0.93
C GLY A 389 -14.89 -9.23 0.08
N ASP A 390 -15.87 -8.56 0.69
CA ASP A 390 -16.92 -7.85 -0.04
C ASP A 390 -16.37 -6.61 -0.75
N PRO A 391 -16.74 -6.37 -2.03
CA PRO A 391 -16.31 -5.18 -2.75
C PRO A 391 -16.97 -3.92 -2.16
N ALA A 392 -16.15 -2.98 -1.71
CA ALA A 392 -16.58 -1.67 -1.21
C ALA A 392 -16.59 -0.61 -2.33
N ILE A 393 -15.65 -0.71 -3.25
CA ILE A 393 -15.55 0.12 -4.45
C ILE A 393 -15.16 -0.81 -5.60
N ALA A 394 -15.83 -0.71 -6.74
CA ALA A 394 -15.53 -1.54 -7.91
C ALA A 394 -15.67 -0.72 -9.22
N VAL A 395 -14.72 -0.91 -10.12
CA VAL A 395 -14.71 -0.33 -11.47
C VAL A 395 -14.30 -1.41 -12.46
N ASP A 396 -15.05 -1.49 -13.57
CA ASP A 396 -14.69 -2.31 -14.72
C ASP A 396 -14.00 -1.42 -15.76
N ILE A 397 -12.81 -1.81 -16.20
CA ILE A 397 -12.00 -1.11 -17.19
C ILE A 397 -11.87 -2.02 -18.40
N LEU A 398 -12.20 -1.53 -19.58
CA LEU A 398 -11.92 -2.26 -20.81
C LEU A 398 -10.48 -2.00 -21.24
N LEU A 399 -9.74 -3.05 -21.61
CA LEU A 399 -8.36 -2.89 -22.07
C LEU A 399 -8.27 -1.99 -23.32
N SER A 400 -9.33 -1.99 -24.15
CA SER A 400 -9.46 -1.06 -25.28
C SER A 400 -9.51 0.42 -24.87
N ASP A 401 -9.98 0.73 -23.64
CA ASP A 401 -10.03 2.11 -23.15
C ASP A 401 -8.66 2.60 -22.66
N LEU A 402 -7.73 1.69 -22.44
CA LEU A 402 -6.34 1.95 -22.05
C LEU A 402 -5.39 1.89 -23.25
N GLN A 403 -5.86 2.17 -24.45
CA GLN A 403 -5.04 2.20 -25.65
C GLN A 403 -4.90 3.62 -26.19
N PRO A 404 -3.74 3.99 -26.75
CA PRO A 404 -3.56 5.26 -27.43
C PRO A 404 -4.61 5.46 -28.52
N ARG A 405 -5.35 6.56 -28.45
CA ARG A 405 -6.36 6.90 -29.44
C ARG A 405 -5.72 7.76 -30.54
N ASN A 406 -6.04 7.47 -31.80
CA ASN A 406 -5.65 8.34 -32.91
C ASN A 406 -6.28 9.73 -32.72
N THR A 407 -5.44 10.75 -32.62
CA THR A 407 -5.82 12.14 -32.33
C THR A 407 -6.71 12.78 -33.39
N ASN A 408 -6.74 12.21 -34.59
CA ASN A 408 -7.48 12.79 -35.74
C ASN A 408 -9.01 12.77 -35.63
N THR A 409 -9.55 12.09 -34.59
CA THR A 409 -11.03 12.02 -34.37
C THR A 409 -11.48 12.78 -33.11
N LEU A 410 -10.59 13.53 -32.43
CA LEU A 410 -10.80 13.99 -31.05
C LEU A 410 -11.00 15.48 -30.85
N GLU A 411 -10.94 16.33 -31.91
CA GLU A 411 -11.12 17.80 -31.75
C GLU A 411 -12.49 18.21 -31.18
N GLY A 412 -13.47 17.32 -31.14
CA GLY A 412 -14.80 17.59 -30.56
C GLY A 412 -15.05 17.04 -29.14
N THR A 413 -14.20 16.16 -28.61
CA THR A 413 -14.51 15.39 -27.36
C THR A 413 -13.81 15.88 -26.09
N TRP A 414 -12.91 16.83 -26.17
CA TRP A 414 -12.17 17.37 -25.01
C TRP A 414 -13.07 18.11 -24.01
N GLN A 415 -14.20 18.68 -24.46
CA GLN A 415 -15.11 19.46 -23.60
C GLN A 415 -15.88 18.63 -22.55
N HIS A 416 -15.82 17.30 -22.58
CA HIS A 416 -16.57 16.42 -21.67
C HIS A 416 -15.70 15.53 -20.74
N ARG A 417 -14.40 15.78 -20.65
CA ARG A 417 -13.53 15.01 -19.75
C ARG A 417 -13.68 15.50 -18.32
N ARG A 418 -14.31 14.68 -17.47
CA ARG A 418 -14.65 15.05 -16.08
C ARG A 418 -13.42 15.15 -15.16
N HIS A 419 -12.34 14.42 -15.46
CA HIS A 419 -11.21 14.23 -14.55
C HIS A 419 -9.90 14.81 -15.15
N CYS A 420 -9.92 16.09 -15.54
CA CYS A 420 -8.74 16.77 -16.08
C CYS A 420 -8.15 17.84 -15.18
N SER A 421 -8.90 18.30 -14.17
CA SER A 421 -8.39 19.30 -13.23
C SER A 421 -7.78 18.61 -12.02
N LEU A 422 -6.49 18.77 -11.80
CA LEU A 422 -5.84 18.30 -10.57
C LEU A 422 -6.32 19.15 -9.38
N GLU A 423 -6.28 18.59 -8.17
CA GLU A 423 -6.69 19.30 -6.95
C GLU A 423 -5.94 20.62 -6.76
N ILE A 424 -4.69 20.70 -7.22
CA ILE A 424 -3.89 21.93 -7.15
C ILE A 424 -4.40 23.03 -8.10
N ASP A 425 -5.08 22.64 -9.18
CA ASP A 425 -5.60 23.56 -10.19
C ASP A 425 -6.96 24.18 -9.78
N LEU A 426 -7.57 23.67 -8.72
CA LEU A 426 -8.81 24.23 -8.19
C LEU A 426 -8.63 25.69 -7.75
N PRO A 427 -9.61 26.58 -7.99
CA PRO A 427 -9.60 27.93 -7.45
C PRO A 427 -9.34 27.91 -5.94
N TRP A 428 -8.52 28.85 -5.45
CA TRP A 428 -8.04 28.88 -4.07
C TRP A 428 -9.14 28.68 -3.03
N PHE A 429 -10.28 29.33 -3.19
CA PHE A 429 -11.43 29.23 -2.28
C PHE A 429 -12.01 27.80 -2.23
N TRP A 430 -12.23 27.18 -3.38
CA TRP A 430 -12.74 25.81 -3.48
C TRP A 430 -11.73 24.80 -2.91
N ARG A 431 -10.46 24.98 -3.23
CA ARG A 431 -9.38 24.13 -2.73
C ARG A 431 -9.32 24.10 -1.20
N HIS A 432 -9.56 25.26 -0.54
CA HIS A 432 -9.52 25.38 0.91
C HIS A 432 -10.90 25.33 1.58
N SER A 433 -11.97 25.09 0.84
CA SER A 433 -13.35 25.08 1.35
C SER A 433 -13.53 24.10 2.52
N PHE A 434 -12.89 22.93 2.45
CA PHE A 434 -12.89 21.96 3.52
C PHE A 434 -12.25 22.50 4.81
N ALA A 435 -11.08 23.12 4.72
CA ALA A 435 -10.38 23.69 5.86
C ALA A 435 -11.21 24.80 6.53
N PHE A 436 -11.81 25.68 5.73
CA PHE A 436 -12.71 26.73 6.24
C PHE A 436 -13.94 26.16 6.94
N THR A 437 -14.61 25.17 6.31
CA THR A 437 -15.78 24.52 6.90
C THR A 437 -15.42 23.83 8.22
N PHE A 438 -14.31 23.11 8.25
CA PHE A 438 -13.83 22.45 9.47
C PHE A 438 -13.53 23.45 10.59
N LEU A 439 -12.78 24.51 10.29
CA LEU A 439 -12.47 25.56 11.28
C LEU A 439 -13.71 26.30 11.77
N ALA A 440 -14.67 26.57 10.89
CA ALA A 440 -15.94 27.18 11.27
C ALA A 440 -16.74 26.26 12.24
N LEU A 441 -16.84 24.96 11.93
CA LEU A 441 -17.50 24.00 12.81
C LEU A 441 -16.84 23.92 14.18
N VAL A 442 -15.52 23.83 14.23
CA VAL A 442 -14.74 23.81 15.48
C VAL A 442 -14.98 25.10 16.26
N SER A 443 -14.96 26.25 15.60
CA SER A 443 -15.24 27.55 16.24
C SER A 443 -16.64 27.60 16.85
N VAL A 444 -17.65 27.13 16.15
CA VAL A 444 -19.04 27.06 16.66
C VAL A 444 -19.11 26.16 17.89
N LEU A 445 -18.45 24.99 17.87
CA LEU A 445 -18.42 24.08 19.02
C LEU A 445 -17.73 24.72 20.24
N ILE A 446 -16.62 25.42 20.05
CA ILE A 446 -15.92 26.13 21.12
C ILE A 446 -16.80 27.22 21.69
N ILE A 447 -17.46 28.02 20.85
CA ILE A 447 -18.37 29.11 21.30
C ILE A 447 -19.54 28.48 22.07
N ALA A 448 -20.16 27.41 21.58
CA ALA A 448 -21.24 26.74 22.27
C ALA A 448 -20.81 26.21 23.65
N PHE A 449 -19.60 25.62 23.72
CA PHE A 449 -19.04 25.14 24.99
C PHE A 449 -18.78 26.29 25.98
N VAL A 450 -18.22 27.40 25.53
CA VAL A 450 -17.97 28.58 26.36
C VAL A 450 -19.28 29.16 26.87
N LEU A 451 -20.29 29.30 26.00
CA LEU A 451 -21.62 29.79 26.42
C LEU A 451 -22.29 28.84 27.42
N PHE A 452 -22.17 27.52 27.22
CA PHE A 452 -22.69 26.53 28.16
C PHE A 452 -21.99 26.59 29.51
N ALA A 453 -20.67 26.70 29.54
CA ALA A 453 -19.90 26.87 30.78
C ALA A 453 -20.26 28.16 31.47
N TYR A 454 -20.42 29.27 30.73
CA TYR A 454 -20.86 30.55 31.27
C TYR A 454 -22.26 30.49 31.90
N THR A 455 -23.21 29.81 31.23
CA THR A 455 -24.56 29.62 31.77
C THR A 455 -24.55 28.82 33.08
N ILE A 456 -23.77 27.73 33.13
CA ILE A 456 -23.62 26.92 34.35
C ILE A 456 -23.09 27.78 35.49
N VAL A 457 -22.00 28.53 35.26
CA VAL A 457 -21.39 29.42 36.29
C VAL A 457 -22.36 30.52 36.72
N SER A 458 -23.11 31.09 35.80
CA SER A 458 -24.09 32.12 36.08
C SER A 458 -25.26 31.61 36.91
N VAL A 459 -25.78 30.42 36.57
CA VAL A 459 -26.85 29.76 37.34
C VAL A 459 -26.34 29.38 38.72
N SER A 460 -25.17 28.79 38.83
CA SER A 460 -24.55 28.43 40.13
C SER A 460 -24.36 29.64 41.04
N LYS A 461 -23.88 30.77 40.46
CA LYS A 461 -23.77 32.02 41.23
C LYS A 461 -25.11 32.57 41.69
N LYS A 462 -26.17 32.51 40.87
CA LYS A 462 -27.53 32.91 41.27
C LYS A 462 -28.08 32.01 42.36
N PHE A 463 -27.85 30.68 42.25
CA PHE A 463 -28.28 29.72 43.27
C PHE A 463 -27.59 29.97 44.61
N LEU A 464 -26.24 30.14 44.62
CA LEU A 464 -25.48 30.44 45.83
C LEU A 464 -25.85 31.76 46.47
N ARG A 465 -26.24 32.78 45.68
CA ARG A 465 -26.76 34.07 46.25
C ARG A 465 -28.10 33.90 46.94
N LYS A 466 -28.94 33.01 46.44
CA LYS A 466 -30.26 32.74 47.04
C LYS A 466 -30.14 32.04 48.41
N PHE A 467 -29.15 31.18 48.62
CA PHE A 467 -28.87 30.51 49.90
C PHE A 467 -28.04 31.37 50.90
N LYS A 468 -27.53 32.54 50.48
CA LYS A 468 -26.81 33.45 51.39
C LYS A 468 -27.69 34.53 51.99
N ILE A 469 -28.98 34.55 51.68
CA ILE A 469 -29.97 35.52 52.14
C ILE A 469 -30.95 34.89 53.15
N ASP A 470 -30.86 33.59 53.40
CA ASP A 470 -31.48 32.92 54.55
C ASP A 470 -30.39 32.61 55.60
#